data_cf454ab43b58cf0c4f94343998d2f982
#
_entry.id   cf454ab43b58cf0c4f94343998d2f982
#
_cell.length_a   1.000
_cell.length_b   1.000
_cell.length_c   1.000
_cell.angle_alpha   90.00
_cell.angle_beta   90.00
_cell.angle_gamma   90.00
#
_symmetry.space_group_name_H-M   'P 1'
#
loop_
_entity.id
_entity.type
_entity.pdbx_description
1 polymer ?
#
loop_
_entity_poly.entity_id
_entity_poly.type
_entity_poly.pdbx_seq_one_letter_code
_entity_poly.pdbx_strand_id
1 'polypeptide(L)'
;MTCALACCGLFSHAHAQSSVTLYGIIDTGIDFASNVGDQHLWQMASGVSAGSRWGLRGREDLGGGLAAIFDLESGFNSANGGLGSGLAFSRNAYVGLSSERMGTLTLGRQWDPVVDLIEPYSLNSYYGGWYFSHPNDMDNLDNGFAVSNAVKYTSPTIAGFTGEALYSFGGQPGRFSDNAAYSAAIAYTNGPFSAGVGYLRVDDPEQAVQSYQNGSGYTNAVYGNALQNARSQNIFAAGASYAIGKVKLMGNFTDVDFQQGDDEQDVKFQNYEIAGTLAATSQLNFGLGYTYTTGRDHATGQEPKYRQLNASAEYELSKRTAVYALAALQMASGGAVAQVAGFDPSSNGRQAVGRVGLRHTF
;
A
#
# COMPACT_ATOMS: atom_id res chain seq x y z
N MET A 1 20.59 -0.17 -74.59
CA MET A 1 19.62 -0.91 -73.78
C MET A 1 20.15 -0.98 -72.37
N THR A 2 19.69 -0.06 -71.53
CA THR A 2 20.16 0.08 -70.13
C THR A 2 19.03 -0.39 -69.23
N CYS A 3 19.23 -1.51 -68.53
CA CYS A 3 18.23 -2.07 -67.58
C CYS A 3 18.46 -1.44 -66.22
N ALA A 4 17.54 -0.60 -65.77
CA ALA A 4 17.53 -0.05 -64.42
C ALA A 4 16.83 -1.06 -63.48
N LEU A 5 17.59 -1.69 -62.54
CA LEU A 5 17.04 -2.46 -61.46
C LEU A 5 16.49 -1.53 -60.37
N ALA A 6 15.19 -1.48 -60.20
CA ALA A 6 14.54 -0.82 -59.06
C ALA A 6 14.61 -1.77 -57.86
N CYS A 7 15.42 -1.45 -56.85
CA CYS A 7 15.40 -2.06 -55.52
C CYS A 7 14.19 -1.51 -54.75
N CYS A 8 13.06 -2.25 -54.75
CA CYS A 8 11.99 -2.03 -53.79
C CYS A 8 12.46 -2.54 -52.42
N GLY A 9 12.91 -1.61 -51.55
CA GLY A 9 13.13 -1.89 -50.13
C GLY A 9 11.84 -2.27 -49.46
N LEU A 10 11.67 -3.53 -49.10
CA LEU A 10 10.62 -4.01 -48.21
C LEU A 10 10.89 -3.46 -46.81
N PHE A 11 10.28 -2.33 -46.46
CA PHE A 11 10.12 -1.93 -45.06
C PHE A 11 9.20 -2.94 -44.41
N SER A 12 9.76 -3.98 -43.78
CA SER A 12 9.04 -4.82 -42.83
C SER A 12 8.64 -3.91 -41.66
N HIS A 13 7.39 -3.51 -41.60
CA HIS A 13 6.80 -2.91 -40.41
C HIS A 13 6.83 -4.04 -39.37
N ALA A 14 7.77 -4.01 -38.45
CA ALA A 14 7.69 -4.77 -37.23
C ALA A 14 6.44 -4.30 -36.52
N HIS A 15 5.36 -5.08 -36.55
CA HIS A 15 4.19 -4.84 -35.74
C HIS A 15 4.63 -5.07 -34.29
N ALA A 16 4.95 -3.97 -33.59
CA ALA A 16 5.09 -3.98 -32.16
C ALA A 16 3.81 -4.57 -31.57
N GLN A 17 3.91 -5.67 -30.82
CA GLN A 17 2.75 -6.34 -30.26
C GLN A 17 2.28 -5.53 -29.05
N SER A 18 1.41 -4.55 -29.30
CA SER A 18 0.74 -3.77 -28.26
C SER A 18 -0.29 -4.66 -27.58
N SER A 19 -0.26 -4.69 -26.27
CA SER A 19 -1.24 -5.44 -25.47
C SER A 19 -1.93 -4.52 -24.47
N VAL A 20 -3.24 -4.67 -24.37
CA VAL A 20 -4.03 -4.07 -23.28
C VAL A 20 -4.73 -5.21 -22.55
N THR A 21 -4.54 -5.26 -21.26
CA THR A 21 -5.10 -6.30 -20.39
C THR A 21 -6.09 -5.66 -19.42
N LEU A 22 -7.33 -6.17 -19.41
CA LEU A 22 -8.29 -5.92 -18.35
C LEU A 22 -7.99 -6.91 -17.21
N TYR A 23 -7.94 -6.42 -15.98
CA TYR A 23 -7.72 -7.22 -14.79
C TYR A 23 -8.50 -6.67 -13.62
N GLY A 24 -8.65 -7.47 -12.56
CA GLY A 24 -9.29 -6.98 -11.33
C GLY A 24 -9.39 -8.00 -10.23
N ILE A 25 -9.84 -7.50 -9.08
CA ILE A 25 -10.15 -8.30 -7.88
C ILE A 25 -11.48 -7.81 -7.32
N ILE A 26 -12.33 -8.74 -6.95
CA ILE A 26 -13.53 -8.49 -6.15
C ILE A 26 -13.33 -9.23 -4.83
N ASP A 27 -13.30 -8.49 -3.73
CA ASP A 27 -13.23 -9.02 -2.37
C ASP A 27 -14.40 -8.47 -1.56
N THR A 28 -15.23 -9.36 -1.05
CA THR A 28 -16.41 -9.01 -0.26
C THR A 28 -16.55 -9.96 0.90
N GLY A 29 -16.90 -9.45 2.08
CA GLY A 29 -17.08 -10.27 3.26
C GLY A 29 -18.00 -9.65 4.30
N ILE A 30 -18.33 -10.46 5.30
CA ILE A 30 -19.13 -10.07 6.47
C ILE A 30 -18.19 -9.92 7.65
N ASP A 31 -18.29 -8.79 8.32
CA ASP A 31 -17.49 -8.42 9.48
C ASP A 31 -18.30 -8.40 10.74
N PHE A 32 -17.64 -8.73 11.82
CA PHE A 32 -18.09 -8.48 13.19
C PHE A 32 -17.03 -7.67 13.92
N ALA A 33 -17.41 -6.57 14.57
CA ALA A 33 -16.59 -5.85 15.52
C ALA A 33 -17.23 -5.83 16.90
N SER A 34 -16.42 -6.12 17.92
CA SER A 34 -16.90 -6.30 19.30
C SER A 34 -17.24 -4.98 20.01
N ASN A 35 -16.66 -3.87 19.55
CA ASN A 35 -16.81 -2.57 20.19
C ASN A 35 -16.55 -1.44 19.18
N VAL A 36 -17.61 -0.80 18.76
CA VAL A 36 -17.61 0.42 17.93
C VAL A 36 -18.49 1.43 18.66
N GLY A 37 -17.88 2.41 19.36
CA GLY A 37 -18.60 3.37 20.18
C GLY A 37 -19.48 2.72 21.26
N ASP A 38 -19.01 1.61 21.89
CA ASP A 38 -19.71 0.81 22.90
C ASP A 38 -20.78 -0.16 22.35
N GLN A 39 -20.87 -0.34 21.04
CA GLN A 39 -21.83 -1.23 20.40
C GLN A 39 -21.12 -2.33 19.60
N HIS A 40 -21.79 -3.46 19.39
CA HIS A 40 -21.37 -4.45 18.40
C HIS A 40 -21.77 -4.00 17.01
N LEU A 41 -20.90 -4.22 16.04
CA LEU A 41 -21.17 -3.92 14.65
C LEU A 41 -21.14 -5.20 13.82
N TRP A 42 -22.17 -5.38 12.98
CA TRP A 42 -22.17 -6.32 11.86
C TRP A 42 -22.31 -5.52 10.57
N GLN A 43 -21.44 -5.78 9.61
CA GLN A 43 -21.47 -5.08 8.32
C GLN A 43 -21.02 -6.00 7.19
N MET A 44 -21.32 -5.59 5.97
CA MET A 44 -20.66 -6.09 4.77
C MET A 44 -19.64 -5.06 4.33
N ALA A 45 -18.39 -5.49 4.13
CA ALA A 45 -17.34 -4.61 3.65
C ALA A 45 -16.65 -5.19 2.41
N SER A 46 -16.09 -4.28 1.62
CA SER A 46 -15.39 -4.56 0.37
C SER A 46 -13.90 -4.34 0.52
N GLY A 47 -13.09 -5.18 -0.12
CA GLY A 47 -11.68 -4.89 -0.34
C GLY A 47 -10.79 -4.99 0.89
N VAL A 48 -11.12 -5.82 1.87
CA VAL A 48 -10.35 -5.94 3.13
C VAL A 48 -9.11 -6.82 2.96
N SER A 49 -9.27 -8.06 2.49
CA SER A 49 -8.12 -8.95 2.24
C SER A 49 -7.30 -8.51 1.04
N ALA A 50 -7.98 -7.96 0.03
CA ALA A 50 -7.34 -7.32 -1.11
C ALA A 50 -8.26 -6.25 -1.67
N GLY A 51 -7.80 -5.01 -1.80
CA GLY A 51 -8.62 -3.89 -2.29
C GLY A 51 -9.38 -4.24 -3.56
N SER A 52 -10.73 -4.21 -3.52
CA SER A 52 -11.57 -4.45 -4.71
C SER A 52 -11.26 -3.41 -5.77
N ARG A 53 -10.89 -3.88 -6.97
CA ARG A 53 -10.38 -3.03 -8.05
C ARG A 53 -10.60 -3.65 -9.41
N TRP A 54 -10.60 -2.80 -10.42
CA TRP A 54 -10.43 -3.19 -11.81
C TRP A 54 -9.49 -2.21 -12.50
N GLY A 55 -8.81 -2.66 -13.54
CA GLY A 55 -7.86 -1.79 -14.23
C GLY A 55 -7.58 -2.23 -15.66
N LEU A 56 -6.98 -1.31 -16.40
CA LEU A 56 -6.43 -1.51 -17.72
C LEU A 56 -4.93 -1.29 -17.67
N ARG A 57 -4.17 -2.28 -18.06
CA ARG A 57 -2.72 -2.21 -18.16
C ARG A 57 -2.29 -2.41 -19.60
N GLY A 58 -1.45 -1.51 -20.10
CA GLY A 58 -0.97 -1.56 -21.47
C GLY A 58 0.55 -1.54 -21.56
N ARG A 59 1.05 -2.21 -22.61
CA ARG A 59 2.46 -2.18 -23.00
C ARG A 59 2.56 -2.14 -24.52
N GLU A 60 3.32 -1.17 -25.03
CA GLU A 60 3.67 -1.02 -26.44
C GLU A 60 5.20 -1.12 -26.58
N ASP A 61 5.67 -2.05 -27.38
CA ASP A 61 7.11 -2.19 -27.69
C ASP A 61 7.51 -1.08 -28.66
N LEU A 62 8.45 -0.24 -28.25
CA LEU A 62 9.00 0.86 -29.07
C LEU A 62 10.29 0.44 -29.82
N GLY A 63 10.71 -0.80 -29.66
CA GLY A 63 11.96 -1.32 -30.22
C GLY A 63 13.18 -1.03 -29.34
N GLY A 64 14.27 -1.73 -29.60
CA GLY A 64 15.55 -1.56 -28.88
C GLY A 64 15.50 -1.91 -27.38
N GLY A 65 14.48 -2.65 -26.92
CA GLY A 65 14.27 -2.99 -25.51
C GLY A 65 13.60 -1.85 -24.72
N LEU A 66 13.02 -0.86 -25.41
CA LEU A 66 12.22 0.21 -24.83
C LEU A 66 10.73 -0.07 -25.06
N ALA A 67 9.88 0.19 -24.07
CA ALA A 67 8.44 0.11 -24.18
C ALA A 67 7.75 1.32 -23.54
N ALA A 68 6.63 1.75 -24.12
CA ALA A 68 5.67 2.60 -23.45
C ALA A 68 4.74 1.73 -22.61
N ILE A 69 4.42 2.18 -21.39
CA ILE A 69 3.54 1.47 -20.46
C ILE A 69 2.50 2.44 -19.89
N PHE A 70 1.36 1.90 -19.52
CA PHE A 70 0.39 2.61 -18.68
C PHE A 70 -0.32 1.65 -17.74
N ASP A 71 -0.82 2.20 -16.62
CA ASP A 71 -1.72 1.51 -15.70
C ASP A 71 -2.80 2.48 -15.23
N LEU A 72 -4.07 2.08 -15.41
CA LEU A 72 -5.26 2.79 -14.95
C LEU A 72 -6.04 1.85 -14.06
N GLU A 73 -5.97 2.04 -12.73
CA GLU A 73 -6.58 1.15 -11.73
C GLU A 73 -7.58 1.91 -10.87
N SER A 74 -8.84 1.45 -10.91
CA SER A 74 -9.95 1.96 -10.11
C SER A 74 -10.20 1.07 -8.91
N GLY A 75 -10.17 1.64 -7.70
CA GLY A 75 -10.75 1.01 -6.52
C GLY A 75 -12.26 1.18 -6.49
N PHE A 76 -12.99 0.20 -6.00
CA PHE A 76 -14.43 0.29 -5.84
C PHE A 76 -14.92 -0.47 -4.61
N ASN A 77 -16.11 -0.11 -4.15
CA ASN A 77 -16.78 -0.78 -3.05
C ASN A 77 -17.83 -1.75 -3.61
N SER A 78 -17.57 -3.05 -3.51
CA SER A 78 -18.49 -4.10 -4.01
C SER A 78 -19.79 -4.20 -3.21
N ALA A 79 -19.86 -3.63 -2.00
CA ALA A 79 -21.07 -3.66 -1.19
C ALA A 79 -22.12 -2.62 -1.64
N ASN A 80 -21.69 -1.52 -2.28
CA ASN A 80 -22.60 -0.44 -2.70
C ASN A 80 -22.35 0.10 -4.12
N GLY A 81 -21.31 -0.38 -4.84
CA GLY A 81 -20.96 0.04 -6.19
C GLY A 81 -20.23 1.39 -6.29
N GLY A 82 -19.89 2.02 -5.16
CA GLY A 82 -19.19 3.31 -5.12
C GLY A 82 -17.73 3.22 -5.57
N LEU A 83 -17.18 4.32 -6.11
CA LEU A 83 -15.76 4.43 -6.45
C LEU A 83 -14.92 4.70 -5.20
N GLY A 84 -13.73 4.14 -5.15
CA GLY A 84 -12.73 4.43 -4.12
C GLY A 84 -12.37 5.92 -4.11
N SER A 85 -12.48 6.56 -2.95
CA SER A 85 -12.26 8.01 -2.78
C SER A 85 -13.04 8.89 -3.79
N GLY A 86 -14.11 8.40 -4.41
CA GLY A 86 -14.85 9.12 -5.46
C GLY A 86 -14.07 9.34 -6.76
N LEU A 87 -12.91 8.72 -6.93
CA LEU A 87 -12.04 8.87 -8.09
C LEU A 87 -12.23 7.73 -9.10
N ALA A 88 -12.25 8.05 -10.39
CA ALA A 88 -12.33 7.06 -11.47
C ALA A 88 -11.14 6.08 -11.43
N PHE A 89 -9.94 6.57 -11.10
CA PHE A 89 -8.73 5.80 -10.91
C PHE A 89 -8.05 6.17 -9.59
N SER A 90 -8.59 5.64 -8.49
CA SER A 90 -8.14 5.97 -7.14
C SER A 90 -6.81 5.33 -6.77
N ARG A 91 -6.39 4.27 -7.45
CA ARG A 91 -5.19 3.49 -7.14
C ARG A 91 -4.01 3.90 -8.02
N ASN A 92 -4.02 3.53 -9.29
CA ASN A 92 -3.00 3.92 -10.27
C ASN A 92 -3.63 4.70 -11.43
N ALA A 93 -2.92 5.72 -11.91
CA ALA A 93 -3.23 6.43 -13.14
C ALA A 93 -1.93 7.05 -13.68
N TYR A 94 -1.12 6.24 -14.37
CA TYR A 94 0.16 6.68 -14.88
C TYR A 94 0.46 6.19 -16.29
N VAL A 95 1.37 6.89 -16.95
CA VAL A 95 2.04 6.48 -18.19
C VAL A 95 3.54 6.49 -17.94
N GLY A 96 4.30 5.67 -18.67
CA GLY A 96 5.74 5.62 -18.48
C GLY A 96 6.51 4.97 -19.62
N LEU A 97 7.83 5.00 -19.46
CA LEU A 97 8.79 4.30 -20.32
C LEU A 97 9.52 3.23 -19.49
N SER A 98 9.59 2.04 -20.03
CA SER A 98 10.22 0.88 -19.38
C SER A 98 11.33 0.33 -20.26
N SER A 99 12.51 0.09 -19.69
CA SER A 99 13.64 -0.54 -20.34
C SER A 99 14.28 -1.55 -19.40
N GLU A 100 14.56 -2.76 -19.88
CA GLU A 100 15.25 -3.79 -19.10
C GLU A 100 16.63 -3.37 -18.60
N ARG A 101 17.30 -2.46 -19.33
CA ARG A 101 18.65 -2.00 -19.00
C ARG A 101 18.67 -0.73 -18.18
N MET A 102 17.72 0.17 -18.40
CA MET A 102 17.69 1.50 -17.79
C MET A 102 16.65 1.64 -16.68
N GLY A 103 15.80 0.63 -16.46
CA GLY A 103 14.70 0.70 -15.50
C GLY A 103 13.45 1.34 -16.09
N THR A 104 12.58 1.79 -15.20
CA THR A 104 11.24 2.30 -15.56
C THR A 104 11.05 3.70 -14.99
N LEU A 105 10.59 4.63 -15.82
CA LEU A 105 10.18 5.97 -15.42
C LEU A 105 8.68 6.13 -15.66
N THR A 106 7.92 6.50 -14.63
CA THR A 106 6.47 6.67 -14.68
C THR A 106 6.04 8.05 -14.20
N LEU A 107 4.95 8.58 -14.79
CA LEU A 107 4.41 9.90 -14.55
C LEU A 107 2.92 9.76 -14.25
N GLY A 108 2.47 10.24 -13.10
CA GLY A 108 1.06 10.22 -12.72
C GLY A 108 0.83 9.80 -11.28
N ARG A 109 -0.37 9.27 -11.01
CA ARG A 109 -0.76 8.76 -9.70
C ARG A 109 -0.29 7.32 -9.52
N GLN A 110 0.40 7.02 -8.41
CA GLN A 110 1.01 5.71 -8.16
C GLN A 110 1.40 5.54 -6.69
N TRP A 111 1.74 4.32 -6.30
CA TRP A 111 2.24 4.02 -4.97
C TRP A 111 3.65 4.57 -4.77
N ASP A 112 3.97 4.93 -3.54
CA ASP A 112 5.33 5.35 -3.19
C ASP A 112 6.27 4.14 -2.99
N PRO A 113 7.59 4.35 -3.05
CA PRO A 113 8.59 3.29 -2.87
C PRO A 113 8.55 2.52 -1.56
N VAL A 114 8.04 3.10 -0.45
CA VAL A 114 7.88 2.37 0.82
C VAL A 114 6.81 1.29 0.68
N VAL A 115 5.67 1.63 0.04
CA VAL A 115 4.64 0.64 -0.29
C VAL A 115 5.20 -0.45 -1.19
N ASP A 116 5.83 -0.07 -2.32
CA ASP A 116 6.24 -1.06 -3.33
C ASP A 116 7.32 -2.03 -2.82
N LEU A 117 8.25 -1.56 -1.98
CA LEU A 117 9.43 -2.34 -1.60
C LEU A 117 9.45 -2.81 -0.14
N ILE A 118 8.66 -2.22 0.77
CA ILE A 118 8.67 -2.59 2.21
C ILE A 118 7.39 -3.29 2.67
N GLU A 119 6.22 -2.96 2.11
CA GLU A 119 4.96 -3.68 2.38
C GLU A 119 5.10 -5.22 2.29
N PRO A 120 5.89 -5.81 1.35
CA PRO A 120 6.08 -7.27 1.28
C PRO A 120 6.69 -7.92 2.54
N TYR A 121 7.08 -7.16 3.55
CA TYR A 121 7.57 -7.65 4.84
C TYR A 121 6.52 -7.51 5.96
N SER A 122 5.28 -7.18 5.63
CA SER A 122 4.15 -7.13 6.55
C SER A 122 3.11 -8.22 6.24
N LEU A 123 2.35 -8.65 7.24
CA LEU A 123 1.32 -9.68 7.08
C LEU A 123 0.12 -9.18 6.26
N ASN A 124 -0.14 -7.86 6.27
CA ASN A 124 -1.20 -7.26 5.47
C ASN A 124 -1.09 -7.61 3.97
N SER A 125 0.13 -7.65 3.41
CA SER A 125 0.42 -7.99 2.02
C SER A 125 0.02 -9.41 1.61
N TYR A 126 -0.28 -10.30 2.55
CA TYR A 126 -0.53 -11.71 2.24
C TYR A 126 -1.98 -12.10 2.40
N TYR A 127 -2.45 -12.27 3.65
CA TYR A 127 -3.76 -12.86 3.91
C TYR A 127 -4.62 -12.00 4.84
N GLY A 128 -4.20 -10.76 5.11
CA GLY A 128 -4.83 -9.92 6.13
C GLY A 128 -5.40 -8.62 5.63
N GLY A 129 -4.69 -7.98 4.72
CA GLY A 129 -5.04 -6.69 4.15
C GLY A 129 -5.29 -5.63 5.23
N TRP A 130 -6.25 -4.75 4.96
CA TRP A 130 -6.50 -3.53 5.73
C TRP A 130 -6.65 -3.70 7.24
N TYR A 131 -7.26 -4.80 7.72
CA TYR A 131 -7.43 -5.00 9.16
C TYR A 131 -6.14 -5.36 9.90
N PHE A 132 -5.10 -5.77 9.17
CA PHE A 132 -3.80 -6.14 9.72
C PHE A 132 -2.75 -5.02 9.60
N SER A 133 -3.12 -3.88 9.00
CA SER A 133 -2.26 -2.72 8.94
C SER A 133 -1.85 -2.25 10.34
N HIS A 134 -0.74 -1.55 10.44
CA HIS A 134 -0.38 -0.82 11.65
C HIS A 134 -1.50 0.17 12.00
N PRO A 135 -1.63 0.62 13.25
CA PRO A 135 -2.80 1.37 13.68
C PRO A 135 -3.21 2.49 12.71
N ASN A 136 -4.37 2.27 12.03
CA ASN A 136 -4.90 3.10 10.96
C ASN A 136 -3.93 3.45 9.82
N ASP A 137 -2.99 2.53 9.51
CA ASP A 137 -2.03 2.67 8.41
C ASP A 137 -1.24 4.00 8.46
N MET A 138 -0.80 4.39 9.67
CA MET A 138 -0.11 5.67 9.89
C MET A 138 1.20 5.80 9.11
N ASP A 139 1.74 4.71 8.66
CA ASP A 139 2.99 4.60 7.89
C ASP A 139 2.78 4.29 6.41
N ASN A 140 1.52 4.31 5.94
CA ASN A 140 1.13 4.00 4.56
C ASN A 140 1.58 2.62 4.07
N LEU A 141 1.94 1.71 4.98
CA LEU A 141 2.49 0.41 4.60
C LEU A 141 1.42 -0.54 4.02
N ASP A 142 0.13 -0.25 4.23
CA ASP A 142 -1.00 -0.95 3.58
C ASP A 142 -1.63 -0.11 2.45
N ASN A 143 -0.85 0.78 1.85
CA ASN A 143 -1.26 1.62 0.73
C ASN A 143 -2.57 2.41 0.95
N GLY A 144 -2.73 3.01 2.12
CA GLY A 144 -3.89 3.83 2.46
C GLY A 144 -4.07 5.04 1.56
N PHE A 145 -2.99 5.57 0.99
CA PHE A 145 -3.06 6.60 -0.06
C PHE A 145 -2.03 6.35 -1.17
N ALA A 146 -2.41 6.62 -2.41
CA ALA A 146 -1.50 6.71 -3.54
C ALA A 146 -1.13 8.18 -3.79
N VAL A 147 0.11 8.43 -4.20
CA VAL A 147 0.66 9.76 -4.43
C VAL A 147 0.31 10.26 -5.83
N SER A 148 -0.31 11.43 -5.94
CA SER A 148 -0.66 12.08 -7.21
C SER A 148 0.45 13.02 -7.69
N ASN A 149 0.39 13.44 -8.97
CA ASN A 149 1.36 14.37 -9.59
C ASN A 149 2.81 13.91 -9.45
N ALA A 150 3.05 12.61 -9.47
CA ALA A 150 4.35 12.03 -9.16
C ALA A 150 5.14 11.63 -10.41
N VAL A 151 6.46 11.77 -10.28
CA VAL A 151 7.46 11.13 -11.13
C VAL A 151 8.12 10.04 -10.30
N LYS A 152 8.15 8.80 -10.78
CA LYS A 152 8.82 7.68 -10.11
C LYS A 152 9.77 6.96 -11.04
N TYR A 153 10.94 6.65 -10.53
CA TYR A 153 11.92 5.81 -11.19
C TYR A 153 12.10 4.52 -10.42
N THR A 154 12.04 3.40 -11.12
CA THR A 154 12.37 2.06 -10.61
C THR A 154 13.57 1.52 -11.36
N SER A 155 14.65 1.17 -10.66
CA SER A 155 15.86 0.62 -11.26
C SER A 155 15.63 -0.78 -11.84
N PRO A 156 16.49 -1.25 -12.78
CA PRO A 156 16.62 -2.68 -13.01
C PRO A 156 17.07 -3.38 -11.72
N THR A 157 16.76 -4.67 -11.59
CA THR A 157 17.36 -5.48 -10.52
C THR A 157 18.81 -5.80 -10.87
N ILE A 158 19.75 -5.31 -10.06
CA ILE A 158 21.20 -5.49 -10.27
C ILE A 158 21.77 -6.23 -9.07
N ALA A 159 22.31 -7.42 -9.27
CA ALA A 159 22.88 -8.28 -8.23
C ALA A 159 21.91 -8.52 -7.03
N GLY A 160 20.62 -8.60 -7.31
CA GLY A 160 19.57 -8.78 -6.32
C GLY A 160 19.01 -7.47 -5.72
N PHE A 161 19.61 -6.32 -6.01
CA PHE A 161 19.11 -5.02 -5.54
C PHE A 161 18.15 -4.39 -6.53
N THR A 162 17.04 -3.85 -6.03
CA THR A 162 16.10 -3.00 -6.75
C THR A 162 15.91 -1.73 -5.94
N GLY A 163 16.02 -0.57 -6.58
CA GLY A 163 15.83 0.73 -5.96
C GLY A 163 14.72 1.52 -6.63
N GLU A 164 14.01 2.32 -5.84
CA GLU A 164 12.98 3.23 -6.32
C GLU A 164 13.15 4.62 -5.73
N ALA A 165 12.77 5.64 -6.50
CA ALA A 165 12.70 7.02 -6.04
C ALA A 165 11.49 7.71 -6.66
N LEU A 166 10.77 8.51 -5.86
CA LEU A 166 9.57 9.25 -6.25
C LEU A 166 9.67 10.70 -5.79
N TYR A 167 9.19 11.61 -6.62
CA TYR A 167 8.90 12.99 -6.26
C TYR A 167 7.50 13.37 -6.76
N SER A 168 6.72 13.99 -5.89
CA SER A 168 5.39 14.53 -6.19
C SER A 168 5.39 16.06 -6.10
N PHE A 169 4.86 16.71 -7.12
CA PHE A 169 4.68 18.15 -7.14
C PHE A 169 3.40 18.53 -6.39
N GLY A 170 3.51 19.43 -5.40
CA GLY A 170 2.35 19.89 -4.64
C GLY A 170 1.43 20.85 -5.40
N GLY A 171 1.83 21.30 -6.60
CA GLY A 171 0.97 22.09 -7.49
C GLY A 171 0.65 23.51 -6.99
N GLN A 172 1.45 24.07 -6.07
CA GLN A 172 1.22 25.39 -5.51
C GLN A 172 2.00 26.47 -6.27
N PRO A 173 1.32 27.45 -6.91
CA PRO A 173 2.02 28.51 -7.64
C PRO A 173 3.01 29.29 -6.78
N GLY A 174 4.27 29.37 -7.24
CA GLY A 174 5.35 30.07 -6.55
C GLY A 174 5.92 29.35 -5.31
N ARG A 175 5.41 28.17 -4.95
CA ARG A 175 5.83 27.39 -3.79
C ARG A 175 6.05 25.91 -4.20
N PHE A 176 7.28 25.61 -4.60
CA PHE A 176 7.62 24.33 -5.22
C PHE A 176 7.49 23.12 -4.26
N SER A 177 7.80 23.33 -2.99
CA SER A 177 7.83 22.26 -1.97
C SER A 177 6.53 22.09 -1.18
N ASP A 178 5.61 23.07 -1.22
CA ASP A 178 4.37 22.97 -0.46
C ASP A 178 3.50 21.84 -0.99
N ASN A 179 2.95 21.00 -0.11
CA ASN A 179 2.17 19.80 -0.42
C ASN A 179 2.96 18.78 -1.29
N ALA A 180 4.28 18.90 -1.35
CA ALA A 180 5.13 17.94 -2.08
C ALA A 180 5.28 16.65 -1.29
N ALA A 181 5.59 15.55 -2.00
CA ALA A 181 6.04 14.34 -1.36
C ALA A 181 7.29 13.80 -2.07
N TYR A 182 8.19 13.19 -1.30
CA TYR A 182 9.31 12.46 -1.86
C TYR A 182 9.59 11.19 -1.08
N SER A 183 9.94 10.15 -1.81
CA SER A 183 10.18 8.83 -1.26
C SER A 183 11.32 8.15 -2.00
N ALA A 184 12.07 7.33 -1.28
CA ALA A 184 13.05 6.43 -1.86
C ALA A 184 13.12 5.14 -1.05
N ALA A 185 13.31 4.02 -1.73
CA ALA A 185 13.52 2.73 -1.10
C ALA A 185 14.48 1.86 -1.91
N ILE A 186 15.08 0.91 -1.22
CA ILE A 186 15.91 -0.14 -1.82
C ILE A 186 15.57 -1.47 -1.18
N ALA A 187 15.42 -2.51 -1.99
CA ALA A 187 15.24 -3.89 -1.55
C ALA A 187 16.32 -4.79 -2.14
N TYR A 188 16.67 -5.82 -1.39
CA TYR A 188 17.60 -6.87 -1.78
C TYR A 188 16.93 -8.23 -1.67
N THR A 189 17.05 -9.06 -2.70
CA THR A 189 16.54 -10.44 -2.70
C THR A 189 17.64 -11.39 -3.16
N ASN A 190 17.87 -12.44 -2.36
CA ASN A 190 18.78 -13.52 -2.72
C ASN A 190 18.27 -14.86 -2.17
N GLY A 191 17.79 -15.72 -3.07
CA GLY A 191 17.20 -16.99 -2.72
C GLY A 191 16.02 -16.83 -1.74
N PRO A 192 16.06 -17.47 -0.57
CA PRO A 192 14.96 -17.38 0.41
C PRO A 192 14.94 -16.06 1.21
N PHE A 193 16.00 -15.28 1.17
CA PHE A 193 16.14 -14.04 1.93
C PHE A 193 15.75 -12.82 1.10
N SER A 194 14.98 -11.91 1.72
CA SER A 194 14.73 -10.58 1.18
C SER A 194 14.72 -9.56 2.31
N ALA A 195 15.23 -8.36 2.06
CA ALA A 195 15.21 -7.24 3.00
C ALA A 195 15.14 -5.92 2.24
N GLY A 196 14.60 -4.90 2.89
CA GLY A 196 14.49 -3.57 2.29
C GLY A 196 14.47 -2.47 3.33
N VAL A 197 14.75 -1.25 2.89
CA VAL A 197 14.67 -0.02 3.66
C VAL A 197 14.13 1.08 2.76
N GLY A 198 13.29 1.95 3.32
CA GLY A 198 12.67 3.04 2.61
C GLY A 198 12.38 4.25 3.50
N TYR A 199 12.14 5.37 2.85
CA TYR A 199 11.76 6.62 3.47
C TYR A 199 10.73 7.34 2.60
N LEU A 200 9.69 7.87 3.25
CA LEU A 200 8.70 8.74 2.65
C LEU A 200 8.59 10.01 3.49
N ARG A 201 8.57 11.16 2.83
CA ARG A 201 8.16 12.42 3.44
C ARG A 201 7.02 13.03 2.63
N VAL A 202 6.02 13.53 3.35
CA VAL A 202 4.90 14.30 2.80
C VAL A 202 4.89 15.65 3.51
N ASP A 203 5.06 16.73 2.76
CA ASP A 203 4.94 18.09 3.28
C ASP A 203 3.46 18.51 3.29
N ASP A 204 3.03 19.24 4.33
CA ASP A 204 1.63 19.62 4.58
C ASP A 204 0.66 18.41 4.44
N PRO A 205 0.86 17.33 5.21
CA PRO A 205 0.30 16.01 4.91
C PRO A 205 -1.24 15.99 4.90
N GLU A 206 -1.92 16.82 5.69
CA GLU A 206 -3.40 16.90 5.63
C GLU A 206 -3.85 17.39 4.24
N GLN A 207 -3.26 18.46 3.73
CA GLN A 207 -3.64 19.03 2.44
C GLN A 207 -3.20 18.14 1.28
N ALA A 208 -1.98 17.59 1.36
CA ALA A 208 -1.46 16.69 0.37
C ALA A 208 -2.33 15.43 0.23
N VAL A 209 -2.62 14.75 1.34
CA VAL A 209 -3.44 13.53 1.36
C VAL A 209 -4.89 13.83 0.95
N GLN A 210 -5.49 14.94 1.39
CA GLN A 210 -6.80 15.36 0.89
C GLN A 210 -6.81 15.55 -0.62
N SER A 211 -5.77 16.15 -1.19
CA SER A 211 -5.63 16.29 -2.65
C SER A 211 -5.50 14.94 -3.36
N TYR A 212 -4.81 13.98 -2.74
CA TYR A 212 -4.66 12.63 -3.26
C TYR A 212 -5.97 11.82 -3.18
N GLN A 213 -6.84 12.11 -2.23
CA GLN A 213 -8.07 11.38 -1.97
C GLN A 213 -9.36 12.16 -2.29
N ASN A 214 -9.30 13.13 -3.19
CA ASN A 214 -10.45 13.93 -3.63
C ASN A 214 -11.20 14.59 -2.45
N GLY A 215 -10.45 15.19 -1.52
CA GLY A 215 -11.00 15.88 -0.36
C GLY A 215 -11.32 14.99 0.84
N SER A 216 -11.14 13.67 0.74
CA SER A 216 -11.23 12.78 1.89
C SER A 216 -9.91 12.80 2.66
N GLY A 217 -9.94 13.30 3.89
CA GLY A 217 -8.78 13.27 4.79
C GLY A 217 -8.76 12.01 5.65
N TYR A 218 -7.67 11.77 6.35
CA TYR A 218 -7.60 10.76 7.39
C TYR A 218 -8.22 11.30 8.68
N THR A 219 -9.42 10.84 9.00
CA THR A 219 -10.04 11.11 10.31
C THR A 219 -10.00 9.82 11.12
N ASN A 220 -9.20 9.77 12.18
CA ASN A 220 -9.12 8.61 13.07
C ASN A 220 -8.67 9.03 14.47
N ALA A 221 -8.88 8.14 15.46
CA ALA A 221 -8.53 8.41 16.85
C ALA A 221 -7.05 8.11 17.18
N VAL A 222 -6.28 7.57 16.25
CA VAL A 222 -4.89 7.18 16.49
C VAL A 222 -3.93 8.34 16.27
N TYR A 223 -4.00 8.99 15.11
CA TYR A 223 -3.10 10.07 14.73
C TYR A 223 -3.80 11.24 13.99
N GLY A 224 -5.12 11.20 13.86
CA GLY A 224 -5.86 12.19 13.06
C GLY A 224 -5.56 13.64 13.44
N ASN A 225 -5.47 13.96 14.73
CA ASN A 225 -5.12 15.31 15.19
C ASN A 225 -3.67 15.67 14.87
N ALA A 226 -2.74 14.70 14.94
CA ALA A 226 -1.34 14.92 14.59
C ALA A 226 -1.20 15.27 13.11
N LEU A 227 -1.91 14.57 12.24
CA LEU A 227 -1.92 14.81 10.80
C LEU A 227 -2.41 16.22 10.44
N GLN A 228 -3.50 16.68 11.09
CA GLN A 228 -4.13 17.98 10.80
C GLN A 228 -3.21 19.17 11.06
N ASN A 229 -2.31 19.05 12.01
CA ASN A 229 -1.44 20.16 12.42
C ASN A 229 0.00 20.02 11.91
N ALA A 230 0.34 18.89 11.29
CA ALA A 230 1.70 18.61 10.86
C ALA A 230 2.11 19.46 9.66
N ARG A 231 3.34 19.99 9.69
CA ARG A 231 4.03 20.55 8.53
C ARG A 231 4.60 19.46 7.63
N SER A 232 4.96 18.34 8.23
CA SER A 232 5.39 17.16 7.48
C SER A 232 5.12 15.88 8.23
N GLN A 233 4.86 14.82 7.48
CA GLN A 233 4.87 13.43 7.93
C GLN A 233 6.12 12.78 7.37
N ASN A 234 6.95 12.21 8.24
CA ASN A 234 8.17 11.51 7.87
C ASN A 234 8.00 10.03 8.26
N ILE A 235 8.25 9.12 7.35
CA ILE A 235 8.12 7.70 7.54
C ILE A 235 9.43 7.04 7.15
N PHE A 236 10.11 6.43 8.11
CA PHE A 236 11.20 5.50 7.86
C PHE A 236 10.66 4.08 8.01
N ALA A 237 10.99 3.20 7.09
CA ALA A 237 10.54 1.81 7.11
C ALA A 237 11.70 0.88 6.76
N ALA A 238 11.79 -0.25 7.47
CA ALA A 238 12.73 -1.33 7.19
C ALA A 238 12.07 -2.68 7.45
N GLY A 239 12.37 -3.66 6.62
CA GLY A 239 11.79 -4.99 6.79
C GLY A 239 12.67 -6.08 6.19
N ALA A 240 12.39 -7.31 6.61
CA ALA A 240 13.04 -8.50 6.07
C ALA A 240 12.13 -9.72 6.13
N SER A 241 12.39 -10.68 5.26
CA SER A 241 11.72 -11.97 5.27
C SER A 241 12.67 -13.12 4.94
N TYR A 242 12.32 -14.31 5.41
CA TYR A 242 13.04 -15.52 5.10
C TYR A 242 12.07 -16.69 4.87
N ALA A 243 12.19 -17.37 3.74
CA ALA A 243 11.37 -18.53 3.39
C ALA A 243 12.06 -19.84 3.79
N ILE A 244 11.37 -20.69 4.57
CA ILE A 244 11.86 -22.01 5.02
C ILE A 244 10.82 -23.06 4.65
N GLY A 245 11.02 -23.73 3.51
CA GLY A 245 10.07 -24.70 3.02
C GLY A 245 8.68 -24.07 2.75
N LYS A 246 7.69 -24.46 3.55
CA LYS A 246 6.31 -23.95 3.47
C LYS A 246 6.02 -22.73 4.36
N VAL A 247 6.99 -22.31 5.15
CA VAL A 247 6.86 -21.19 6.07
C VAL A 247 7.63 -20.00 5.52
N LYS A 248 7.02 -18.81 5.54
CA LYS A 248 7.71 -17.54 5.36
C LYS A 248 7.62 -16.77 6.67
N LEU A 249 8.76 -16.44 7.25
CA LEU A 249 8.86 -15.53 8.40
C LEU A 249 9.17 -14.14 7.88
N MET A 250 8.61 -13.13 8.52
CA MET A 250 8.82 -11.73 8.14
C MET A 250 8.73 -10.83 9.36
N GLY A 251 9.30 -9.65 9.23
CA GLY A 251 9.14 -8.60 10.22
C GLY A 251 9.55 -7.27 9.64
N ASN A 252 8.96 -6.23 10.19
CA ASN A 252 9.26 -4.86 9.81
C ASN A 252 9.29 -3.94 11.03
N PHE A 253 9.90 -2.79 10.81
CA PHE A 253 9.95 -1.65 11.72
C PHE A 253 9.61 -0.41 10.93
N THR A 254 8.73 0.45 11.48
CA THR A 254 8.50 1.80 10.94
C THR A 254 8.60 2.84 12.05
N ASP A 255 9.15 4.00 11.71
CA ASP A 255 9.21 5.21 12.55
C ASP A 255 8.46 6.30 11.81
N VAL A 256 7.40 6.82 12.43
CA VAL A 256 6.51 7.84 11.87
C VAL A 256 6.58 9.08 12.74
N ASP A 257 6.95 10.20 12.13
CA ASP A 257 7.10 11.50 12.78
C ASP A 257 6.20 12.54 12.10
N PHE A 258 5.19 13.00 12.83
CA PHE A 258 4.33 14.13 12.45
C PHE A 258 4.96 15.40 13.03
N GLN A 259 5.81 16.05 12.24
CA GLN A 259 6.49 17.27 12.65
C GLN A 259 5.53 18.47 12.65
N GLN A 260 5.38 19.07 13.80
CA GLN A 260 4.58 20.27 13.98
C GLN A 260 5.43 21.53 13.65
N GLY A 261 4.85 22.73 13.81
CA GLY A 261 5.58 23.98 13.66
C GLY A 261 6.65 24.22 14.71
N ASP A 262 6.57 23.51 15.81
CA ASP A 262 7.43 23.56 16.98
C ASP A 262 7.76 22.11 17.38
N ASP A 263 9.03 21.75 17.48
CA ASP A 263 9.50 20.40 17.81
C ASP A 263 8.96 19.89 19.16
N GLU A 264 8.58 20.81 20.08
CA GLU A 264 7.94 20.47 21.35
C GLU A 264 6.51 19.94 21.19
N GLN A 265 5.93 20.01 20.00
CA GLN A 265 4.57 19.54 19.68
C GLN A 265 4.55 18.31 18.77
N ASP A 266 5.70 17.79 18.38
CA ASP A 266 5.79 16.63 17.50
C ASP A 266 5.08 15.41 18.08
N VAL A 267 4.44 14.65 17.19
CA VAL A 267 3.82 13.37 17.51
C VAL A 267 4.53 12.25 16.75
N LYS A 268 5.09 11.31 17.50
CA LYS A 268 5.90 10.20 16.96
C LYS A 268 5.29 8.85 17.28
N PHE A 269 5.44 7.93 16.34
CA PHE A 269 5.05 6.53 16.52
C PHE A 269 6.14 5.60 15.99
N GLN A 270 6.30 4.47 16.65
CA GLN A 270 7.15 3.37 16.20
C GLN A 270 6.34 2.08 16.17
N ASN A 271 6.35 1.41 15.04
CA ASN A 271 5.70 0.13 14.84
C ASN A 271 6.75 -0.97 14.71
N TYR A 272 6.50 -2.09 15.36
CA TYR A 272 7.30 -3.30 15.32
C TYR A 272 6.37 -4.46 14.99
N GLU A 273 6.58 -5.11 13.87
CA GLU A 273 5.81 -6.28 13.46
C GLU A 273 6.69 -7.51 13.33
N ILE A 274 6.18 -8.63 13.81
CA ILE A 274 6.70 -9.95 13.49
C ILE A 274 5.54 -10.82 13.01
N ALA A 275 5.74 -11.51 11.90
CA ALA A 275 4.69 -12.32 11.30
C ALA A 275 5.24 -13.56 10.59
N GLY A 276 4.35 -14.48 10.31
CA GLY A 276 4.64 -15.66 9.52
C GLY A 276 3.44 -16.16 8.74
N THR A 277 3.72 -16.76 7.60
CA THR A 277 2.71 -17.46 6.78
C THR A 277 3.10 -18.93 6.65
N LEU A 278 2.09 -19.81 6.54
CA LEU A 278 2.26 -21.24 6.35
C LEU A 278 1.38 -21.71 5.18
N ALA A 279 1.99 -22.17 4.09
CA ALA A 279 1.31 -22.90 3.03
C ALA A 279 1.12 -24.38 3.47
N ALA A 280 0.09 -24.64 4.28
CA ALA A 280 -0.14 -25.96 4.88
C ALA A 280 -0.36 -27.04 3.81
N THR A 281 -1.20 -26.71 2.81
CA THR A 281 -1.41 -27.51 1.58
C THR A 281 -1.26 -26.62 0.35
N SER A 282 -1.50 -27.16 -0.84
CA SER A 282 -1.57 -26.38 -2.08
C SER A 282 -2.77 -25.43 -2.14
N GLN A 283 -3.73 -25.55 -1.24
CA GLN A 283 -4.97 -24.79 -1.22
C GLN A 283 -5.19 -24.03 0.11
N LEU A 284 -4.57 -24.49 1.22
CA LEU A 284 -4.82 -23.96 2.54
C LEU A 284 -3.60 -23.20 3.07
N ASN A 285 -3.80 -21.93 3.34
CA ASN A 285 -2.80 -21.00 3.84
C ASN A 285 -3.22 -20.40 5.18
N PHE A 286 -2.26 -20.15 6.04
CA PHE A 286 -2.45 -19.48 7.32
C PHE A 286 -1.51 -18.30 7.44
N GLY A 287 -1.95 -17.27 8.14
CA GLY A 287 -1.14 -16.13 8.56
C GLY A 287 -1.29 -15.89 10.05
N LEU A 288 -0.21 -15.51 10.71
CA LEU A 288 -0.18 -15.09 12.11
C LEU A 288 0.80 -13.94 12.25
N GLY A 289 0.40 -12.88 12.93
CA GLY A 289 1.26 -11.71 13.15
C GLY A 289 0.95 -11.01 14.47
N TYR A 290 1.96 -10.33 14.98
CA TYR A 290 1.86 -9.49 16.15
C TYR A 290 2.53 -8.15 15.87
N THR A 291 1.77 -7.07 16.09
CA THR A 291 2.24 -5.70 15.97
C THR A 291 2.27 -5.04 17.34
N TYR A 292 3.37 -4.39 17.67
CA TYR A 292 3.49 -3.50 18.81
C TYR A 292 3.78 -2.09 18.32
N THR A 293 2.92 -1.14 18.69
CA THR A 293 3.09 0.28 18.40
C THR A 293 3.28 1.04 19.70
N THR A 294 4.26 1.93 19.74
CA THR A 294 4.44 2.92 20.80
C THR A 294 4.45 4.31 20.19
N GLY A 295 3.75 5.23 20.83
CA GLY A 295 3.69 6.62 20.42
C GLY A 295 4.13 7.56 21.52
N ARG A 296 4.45 8.80 21.14
CA ARG A 296 4.69 9.91 22.01
C ARG A 296 4.10 11.18 21.41
N ASP A 297 3.19 11.77 22.14
CA ASP A 297 2.63 13.10 21.83
C ASP A 297 3.29 14.12 22.78
N HIS A 298 4.17 14.92 22.24
CA HIS A 298 4.93 15.90 23.02
C HIS A 298 4.06 17.04 23.54
N ALA A 299 2.99 17.42 22.82
CA ALA A 299 2.07 18.49 23.23
C ALA A 299 1.22 18.10 24.45
N THR A 300 0.76 16.86 24.51
CA THR A 300 -0.10 16.38 25.59
C THR A 300 0.65 15.57 26.65
N GLY A 301 1.87 15.14 26.34
CA GLY A 301 2.67 14.21 27.17
C GLY A 301 2.11 12.80 27.21
N GLN A 302 1.13 12.45 26.36
CA GLN A 302 0.59 11.09 26.29
C GLN A 302 1.56 10.14 25.58
N GLU A 303 1.55 8.88 26.01
CA GLU A 303 2.32 7.80 25.40
C GLU A 303 1.37 6.67 24.93
N PRO A 304 0.67 6.87 23.82
CA PRO A 304 -0.23 5.83 23.28
C PRO A 304 0.55 4.55 22.93
N LYS A 305 -0.03 3.41 23.28
CA LYS A 305 0.55 2.09 22.97
C LYS A 305 -0.54 1.18 22.43
N TYR A 306 -0.22 0.48 21.34
CA TYR A 306 -1.13 -0.49 20.73
C TYR A 306 -0.44 -1.85 20.65
N ARG A 307 -1.21 -2.90 20.85
CA ARG A 307 -0.80 -4.29 20.65
C ARG A 307 -1.88 -4.94 19.82
N GLN A 308 -1.50 -5.47 18.66
CA GLN A 308 -2.46 -6.10 17.78
C GLN A 308 -2.00 -7.52 17.44
N LEU A 309 -2.88 -8.49 17.68
CA LEU A 309 -2.71 -9.87 17.26
C LEU A 309 -3.58 -10.12 16.04
N ASN A 310 -2.98 -10.64 14.98
CA ASN A 310 -3.62 -10.90 13.69
C ASN A 310 -3.53 -12.38 13.36
N ALA A 311 -4.62 -12.97 12.90
CA ALA A 311 -4.68 -14.34 12.42
C ALA A 311 -5.55 -14.47 11.19
N SER A 312 -5.14 -15.29 10.22
CA SER A 312 -5.88 -15.55 9.00
C SER A 312 -5.81 -16.99 8.57
N ALA A 313 -6.84 -17.43 7.87
CA ALA A 313 -6.91 -18.70 7.14
C ALA A 313 -7.54 -18.43 5.78
N GLU A 314 -6.91 -18.90 4.71
CA GLU A 314 -7.40 -18.76 3.33
C GLU A 314 -7.42 -20.13 2.67
N TYR A 315 -8.54 -20.46 2.03
CA TYR A 315 -8.71 -21.68 1.24
C TYR A 315 -8.97 -21.35 -0.23
N GLU A 316 -8.06 -21.73 -1.09
CA GLU A 316 -8.14 -21.53 -2.53
C GLU A 316 -9.08 -22.56 -3.15
N LEU A 317 -10.27 -22.12 -3.60
CA LEU A 317 -11.22 -22.92 -4.39
C LEU A 317 -10.69 -23.13 -5.81
N SER A 318 -9.93 -22.18 -6.32
CA SER A 318 -9.24 -22.21 -7.61
C SER A 318 -8.07 -21.23 -7.59
N LYS A 319 -7.26 -21.18 -8.67
CA LYS A 319 -6.19 -20.16 -8.83
C LYS A 319 -6.68 -18.69 -8.76
N ARG A 320 -7.99 -18.48 -8.89
CA ARG A 320 -8.59 -17.13 -8.96
C ARG A 320 -9.62 -16.87 -7.86
N THR A 321 -10.04 -17.89 -7.12
CA THR A 321 -11.12 -17.76 -6.15
C THR A 321 -10.73 -18.37 -4.83
N ALA A 322 -10.83 -17.60 -3.75
CA ALA A 322 -10.55 -18.04 -2.40
C ALA A 322 -11.66 -17.62 -1.43
N VAL A 323 -11.93 -18.47 -0.43
CA VAL A 323 -12.67 -18.12 0.76
C VAL A 323 -11.69 -17.95 1.91
N TYR A 324 -11.96 -17.01 2.81
CA TYR A 324 -11.02 -16.72 3.87
C TYR A 324 -11.72 -16.30 5.17
N ALA A 325 -11.01 -16.43 6.28
CA ALA A 325 -11.38 -15.89 7.57
C ALA A 325 -10.21 -15.07 8.13
N LEU A 326 -10.52 -13.91 8.72
CA LEU A 326 -9.58 -13.02 9.40
C LEU A 326 -10.03 -12.76 10.82
N ALA A 327 -9.07 -12.57 11.73
CA ALA A 327 -9.30 -12.08 13.08
C ALA A 327 -8.20 -11.10 13.48
N ALA A 328 -8.59 -9.95 14.03
CA ALA A 328 -7.70 -8.98 14.63
C ALA A 328 -8.16 -8.66 16.05
N LEU A 329 -7.23 -8.65 17.01
CA LEU A 329 -7.45 -8.20 18.38
C LEU A 329 -6.50 -7.07 18.69
N GLN A 330 -7.03 -5.87 18.84
CA GLN A 330 -6.23 -4.70 19.21
C GLN A 330 -6.49 -4.31 20.67
N MET A 331 -5.41 -4.03 21.39
CA MET A 331 -5.40 -3.49 22.74
C MET A 331 -4.61 -2.19 22.77
N ALA A 332 -5.24 -1.12 23.24
CA ALA A 332 -4.68 0.20 23.40
C ALA A 332 -4.49 0.58 24.87
N SER A 333 -3.53 1.45 25.17
CA SER A 333 -3.24 1.99 26.50
C SER A 333 -2.49 3.32 26.39
N GLY A 334 -2.17 3.99 27.50
CA GLY A 334 -1.47 5.26 27.48
C GLY A 334 -2.33 6.43 27.02
N GLY A 335 -3.61 6.44 27.36
CA GLY A 335 -4.57 7.45 26.93
C GLY A 335 -5.27 7.15 25.61
N ALA A 336 -4.87 6.11 24.89
CA ALA A 336 -5.45 5.74 23.61
C ALA A 336 -6.65 4.79 23.74
N VAL A 337 -7.55 4.87 22.77
CA VAL A 337 -8.63 3.89 22.54
C VAL A 337 -8.23 2.96 21.40
N ALA A 338 -8.75 1.73 21.41
CA ALA A 338 -8.49 0.81 20.32
C ALA A 338 -9.30 1.19 19.07
N GLN A 339 -8.64 1.12 17.92
CA GLN A 339 -9.26 1.32 16.61
C GLN A 339 -8.54 0.47 15.57
N VAL A 340 -9.11 -0.69 15.23
CA VAL A 340 -8.67 -1.50 14.10
C VAL A 340 -9.00 -0.74 12.82
N ALA A 341 -8.08 -0.71 11.87
CA ALA A 341 -8.26 0.01 10.61
C ALA A 341 -9.56 -0.42 9.90
N GLY A 342 -10.33 0.55 9.41
CA GLY A 342 -11.63 0.31 8.77
C GLY A 342 -12.84 0.33 9.71
N PHE A 343 -12.63 0.52 11.02
CA PHE A 343 -13.71 0.67 12.00
C PHE A 343 -13.61 2.01 12.74
N ASP A 344 -14.73 2.48 13.26
CA ASP A 344 -14.72 3.59 14.20
C ASP A 344 -14.10 3.18 15.55
N PRO A 345 -13.62 4.14 16.34
CA PRO A 345 -12.99 3.87 17.63
C PRO A 345 -13.87 3.08 18.59
N SER A 346 -13.25 2.22 19.37
CA SER A 346 -13.91 1.59 20.51
C SER A 346 -14.16 2.58 21.64
N SER A 347 -15.11 2.31 22.53
CA SER A 347 -15.33 3.09 23.76
C SER A 347 -14.23 2.91 24.82
N ASN A 348 -13.27 2.01 24.57
CA ASN A 348 -12.22 1.66 25.53
C ASN A 348 -10.95 1.17 24.82
N GLY A 349 -9.99 0.63 25.57
CA GLY A 349 -8.72 0.13 25.04
C GLY A 349 -8.80 -1.24 24.37
N ARG A 350 -9.95 -1.76 23.93
CA ARG A 350 -10.05 -3.09 23.30
C ARG A 350 -11.04 -3.11 22.16
N GLN A 351 -10.62 -3.68 21.02
CA GLN A 351 -11.47 -3.97 19.88
C GLN A 351 -11.05 -5.30 19.25
N ALA A 352 -12.00 -6.21 19.10
CA ALA A 352 -11.82 -7.47 18.38
C ALA A 352 -12.65 -7.45 17.11
N VAL A 353 -12.06 -7.87 16.01
CA VAL A 353 -12.69 -7.92 14.70
C VAL A 353 -12.57 -9.33 14.14
N GLY A 354 -13.64 -9.83 13.54
CA GLY A 354 -13.67 -11.08 12.80
C GLY A 354 -14.31 -10.87 11.43
N ARG A 355 -13.81 -11.57 10.41
CA ARG A 355 -14.33 -11.50 9.05
C ARG A 355 -14.35 -12.88 8.39
N VAL A 356 -15.39 -13.12 7.59
CA VAL A 356 -15.41 -14.20 6.60
C VAL A 356 -15.70 -13.59 5.23
N GLY A 357 -14.89 -13.92 4.23
CA GLY A 357 -15.00 -13.29 2.92
C GLY A 357 -14.73 -14.24 1.76
N LEU A 358 -15.07 -13.76 0.58
CA LEU A 358 -14.81 -14.37 -0.72
C LEU A 358 -14.02 -13.38 -1.58
N ARG A 359 -12.92 -13.86 -2.18
CA ARG A 359 -12.11 -13.10 -3.12
C ARG A 359 -12.09 -13.79 -4.47
N HIS A 360 -12.28 -13.01 -5.55
CA HIS A 360 -12.16 -13.47 -6.92
C HIS A 360 -11.30 -12.53 -7.75
N THR A 361 -10.32 -13.09 -8.46
CA THR A 361 -9.42 -12.36 -9.38
C THR A 361 -9.78 -12.72 -10.83
N PHE A 362 -9.87 -11.75 -11.74
CA PHE A 362 -10.19 -11.94 -13.15
C PHE A 362 -9.21 -11.25 -14.10
#